data_e333110cf63600573005d57d67f93395
#
_entry.id   e333110cf63600573005d57d67f93395
#
_cell.length_a   1.000
_cell.length_b   1.000
_cell.length_c   1.000
_cell.angle_alpha   90.00
_cell.angle_beta   90.00
_cell.angle_gamma   90.00
#
_symmetry.space_group_name_H-M   'P 1'
#
loop_
_entity.id
_entity.type
_entity.pdbx_description
1 polymer ?
#
loop_
_entity_poly.entity_id
_entity_poly.type
_entity_poly.pdbx_seq_one_letter_code
_entity_poly.pdbx_strand_id
1 'polypeptide(L)'
;ASRANMFNKLSSLPNVTIYTGMASFVSKDVVKVTLPDEVIELQGKKIFINTGSTSIIPAIDGLKDSKRVYTSTSLMELDVLPRHLIIVGGGYIGLEFASMYTSFGSKVTVLEGGNKFIAREDRDIADAVKETLEKKGIEIRLNARAQSIQDTADGVTLTYTDTADGNPITIEGDAILVATG
;
A
#
# COMPACT_ATOMS: atom_id res chain seq x y z
N ALA A 1 -6.43 19.88 -7.18
CA ALA A 1 -5.67 21.10 -7.55
C ALA A 1 -4.28 20.79 -8.10
N SER A 2 -3.45 19.96 -7.44
CA SER A 2 -2.06 19.69 -7.84
C SER A 2 -1.91 18.99 -9.21
N ARG A 3 -2.74 17.96 -9.49
CA ARG A 3 -2.69 17.19 -10.75
C ARG A 3 -3.06 18.06 -11.96
N ALA A 4 -4.12 18.88 -11.86
CA ALA A 4 -4.53 19.77 -12.91
C ALA A 4 -3.48 20.86 -13.19
N ASN A 5 -2.86 21.40 -12.14
CA ASN A 5 -1.80 22.39 -12.27
C ASN A 5 -0.56 21.81 -12.99
N MET A 6 -0.18 20.57 -12.67
CA MET A 6 0.93 19.89 -13.33
C MET A 6 0.62 19.64 -14.82
N PHE A 7 -0.58 19.17 -15.14
CA PHE A 7 -1.01 18.95 -16.53
C PHE A 7 -0.94 20.26 -17.32
N ASN A 8 -1.54 21.33 -16.79
CA ASN A 8 -1.56 22.65 -17.45
C ASN A 8 -0.14 23.20 -17.64
N LYS A 9 0.75 23.05 -16.65
CA LYS A 9 2.14 23.46 -16.75
C LYS A 9 2.88 22.70 -17.85
N LEU A 10 2.71 21.38 -17.95
CA LEU A 10 3.36 20.59 -19.00
C LEU A 10 2.78 20.90 -20.39
N SER A 11 1.47 21.05 -20.51
CA SER A 11 0.78 21.36 -21.77
C SER A 11 1.15 22.76 -22.32
N SER A 12 1.61 23.67 -21.47
CA SER A 12 2.05 25.01 -21.90
C SER A 12 3.47 25.05 -22.47
N LEU A 13 4.22 23.95 -22.37
CA LEU A 13 5.60 23.90 -22.88
C LEU A 13 5.59 23.59 -24.37
N PRO A 14 6.28 24.41 -25.23
CA PRO A 14 6.21 24.27 -26.70
C PRO A 14 6.85 22.98 -27.23
N ASN A 15 7.68 22.31 -26.45
CA ASN A 15 8.40 21.08 -26.79
C ASN A 15 7.81 19.84 -26.12
N VAL A 16 6.62 19.93 -25.51
CA VAL A 16 5.95 18.82 -24.84
C VAL A 16 4.60 18.57 -25.49
N THR A 17 4.34 17.33 -25.87
CA THR A 17 3.02 16.86 -26.30
C THR A 17 2.52 15.81 -25.33
N ILE A 18 1.30 15.96 -24.83
CA ILE A 18 0.67 15.03 -23.90
C ILE A 18 -0.46 14.27 -24.61
N TYR A 19 -0.37 12.96 -24.57
CA TYR A 19 -1.42 12.06 -25.03
C TYR A 19 -2.01 11.32 -23.84
N THR A 20 -3.33 11.43 -23.62
CA THR A 20 -4.02 10.74 -22.53
C THR A 20 -4.72 9.51 -23.08
N GLY A 21 -4.07 8.35 -22.98
CA GLY A 21 -4.57 7.09 -23.53
C GLY A 21 -3.81 5.89 -23.00
N MET A 22 -4.20 4.71 -23.47
CA MET A 22 -3.52 3.45 -23.14
C MET A 22 -2.32 3.25 -24.08
N ALA A 23 -1.12 3.24 -23.49
CA ALA A 23 0.11 3.04 -24.24
C ALA A 23 0.55 1.57 -24.25
N SER A 24 1.04 1.09 -25.38
CA SER A 24 1.66 -0.23 -25.53
C SER A 24 2.78 -0.19 -26.55
N PHE A 25 3.78 -1.07 -26.44
CA PHE A 25 4.85 -1.18 -27.41
C PHE A 25 4.38 -1.91 -28.68
N VAL A 26 4.75 -1.37 -29.82
CA VAL A 26 4.64 -2.03 -31.14
C VAL A 26 6.01 -2.63 -31.51
N SER A 27 7.07 -1.90 -31.23
CA SER A 27 8.46 -2.34 -31.39
C SER A 27 9.34 -1.71 -30.31
N LYS A 28 10.63 -1.94 -30.34
CA LYS A 28 11.60 -1.38 -29.38
C LYS A 28 11.64 0.17 -29.35
N ASP A 29 11.22 0.82 -30.43
CA ASP A 29 11.28 2.26 -30.63
C ASP A 29 9.93 2.88 -31.04
N VAL A 30 8.86 2.07 -31.13
CA VAL A 30 7.51 2.54 -31.48
C VAL A 30 6.53 2.21 -30.35
N VAL A 31 5.82 3.23 -29.89
CA VAL A 31 4.74 3.13 -28.90
C VAL A 31 3.41 3.49 -29.57
N LYS A 32 2.44 2.61 -29.46
CA LYS A 32 1.06 2.86 -29.84
C LYS A 32 0.31 3.45 -28.64
N VAL A 33 -0.44 4.52 -28.86
CA VAL A 33 -1.33 5.11 -27.87
C VAL A 33 -2.77 5.01 -28.40
N THR A 34 -3.60 4.30 -27.66
CA THR A 34 -5.04 4.21 -27.93
C THR A 34 -5.74 5.34 -27.19
N LEU A 35 -6.26 6.29 -27.92
CA LEU A 35 -7.08 7.40 -27.46
C LEU A 35 -8.57 7.02 -27.56
N PRO A 36 -9.52 7.81 -27.01
CA PRO A 36 -10.94 7.52 -27.13
C PRO A 36 -11.44 7.39 -28.58
N ASP A 37 -10.94 8.23 -29.49
CA ASP A 37 -11.45 8.35 -30.86
C ASP A 37 -10.45 7.92 -31.95
N GLU A 38 -9.19 7.69 -31.59
CA GLU A 38 -8.14 7.33 -32.54
C GLU A 38 -7.03 6.50 -31.90
N VAL A 39 -6.23 5.91 -32.77
CA VAL A 39 -4.99 5.21 -32.39
C VAL A 39 -3.82 5.87 -33.12
N ILE A 40 -2.79 6.27 -32.37
CA ILE A 40 -1.60 6.89 -32.92
C ILE A 40 -0.36 6.04 -32.61
N GLU A 41 0.65 6.12 -33.48
CA GLU A 41 1.96 5.51 -33.26
C GLU A 41 3.02 6.60 -33.17
N LEU A 42 3.86 6.49 -32.16
CA LEU A 42 4.91 7.44 -31.86
C LEU A 42 6.26 6.72 -31.91
N GLN A 43 7.15 7.17 -32.76
CA GLN A 43 8.51 6.68 -32.79
C GLN A 43 9.42 7.55 -31.90
N GLY A 44 10.13 6.91 -30.97
CA GLY A 44 11.03 7.57 -30.03
C GLY A 44 12.47 7.12 -30.16
N LYS A 45 13.43 8.04 -30.24
CA LYS A 45 14.88 7.72 -30.14
C LYS A 45 15.25 7.19 -28.74
N LYS A 46 14.51 7.62 -27.70
CA LYS A 46 14.63 7.16 -26.32
C LYS A 46 13.23 7.07 -25.74
N ILE A 47 12.93 5.99 -25.06
CA ILE A 47 11.64 5.76 -24.41
C ILE A 47 11.90 5.51 -22.93
N PHE A 48 11.17 6.23 -22.07
CA PHE A 48 11.19 6.06 -20.62
C PHE A 48 9.88 5.47 -20.17
N ILE A 49 9.94 4.34 -19.46
CA ILE A 49 8.78 3.70 -18.85
C ILE A 49 8.68 4.21 -17.41
N ASN A 50 7.63 4.95 -17.12
CA ASN A 50 7.37 5.50 -15.79
C ASN A 50 5.89 5.38 -15.44
N THR A 51 5.38 4.15 -15.52
CA THR A 51 3.95 3.81 -15.37
C THR A 51 3.50 3.71 -13.91
N GLY A 52 4.43 3.90 -12.97
CA GLY A 52 4.14 3.75 -11.53
C GLY A 52 4.04 2.28 -11.10
N SER A 53 3.33 2.06 -10.01
CA SER A 53 3.11 0.74 -9.42
C SER A 53 1.67 0.57 -8.96
N THR A 54 1.24 -0.67 -8.83
CA THR A 54 -0.07 -1.04 -8.28
C THR A 54 0.13 -1.87 -7.03
N SER A 55 -0.68 -1.63 -6.00
CA SER A 55 -0.64 -2.42 -4.77
C SER A 55 -0.94 -3.89 -5.06
N ILE A 56 -0.12 -4.78 -4.53
CA ILE A 56 -0.38 -6.22 -4.59
C ILE A 56 -1.47 -6.55 -3.55
N ILE A 57 -2.48 -7.28 -3.99
CA ILE A 57 -3.54 -7.78 -3.13
C ILE A 57 -3.18 -9.25 -2.79
N PRO A 58 -2.76 -9.55 -1.56
CA PRO A 58 -2.38 -10.91 -1.18
C PRO A 58 -3.59 -11.84 -1.15
N ALA A 59 -3.32 -13.14 -1.29
CA ALA A 59 -4.33 -14.18 -1.17
C ALA A 59 -4.60 -14.47 0.33
N ILE A 60 -5.46 -13.65 0.94
CA ILE A 60 -5.95 -13.83 2.30
C ILE A 60 -7.46 -14.07 2.20
N ASP A 61 -7.96 -15.09 2.89
CA ASP A 61 -9.37 -15.45 2.84
C ASP A 61 -10.27 -14.29 3.35
N GLY A 62 -11.32 -13.98 2.60
CA GLY A 62 -12.25 -12.89 2.92
C GLY A 62 -11.74 -11.48 2.60
N LEU A 63 -10.46 -11.31 2.20
CA LEU A 63 -9.89 -9.99 1.94
C LEU A 63 -10.64 -9.23 0.84
N LYS A 64 -10.96 -9.90 -0.26
CA LYS A 64 -11.61 -9.26 -1.42
C LYS A 64 -13.06 -8.86 -1.16
N ASP A 65 -13.71 -9.54 -0.22
CA ASP A 65 -15.13 -9.34 0.10
C ASP A 65 -15.32 -8.34 1.24
N SER A 66 -14.25 -8.02 1.97
CA SER A 66 -14.29 -7.08 3.08
C SER A 66 -14.40 -5.63 2.60
N LYS A 67 -15.27 -4.87 3.25
CA LYS A 67 -15.45 -3.43 3.07
C LYS A 67 -14.54 -2.59 3.97
N ARG A 68 -13.76 -3.25 4.81
CA ARG A 68 -12.90 -2.64 5.82
C ARG A 68 -11.40 -2.87 5.56
N VAL A 69 -11.08 -3.46 4.39
CA VAL A 69 -9.70 -3.62 3.91
C VAL A 69 -9.36 -2.51 2.92
N TYR A 70 -8.22 -1.91 3.14
CA TYR A 70 -7.73 -0.76 2.38
C TYR A 70 -6.32 -1.02 1.85
N THR A 71 -6.02 -0.44 0.71
CA THR A 71 -4.65 -0.22 0.22
C THR A 71 -4.14 1.14 0.71
N SER A 72 -2.86 1.43 0.51
CA SER A 72 -2.31 2.76 0.80
C SER A 72 -3.05 3.90 0.09
N THR A 73 -3.58 3.66 -1.11
CA THR A 73 -4.36 4.64 -1.86
C THR A 73 -5.75 4.84 -1.23
N SER A 74 -6.50 3.76 -1.03
CA SER A 74 -7.88 3.86 -0.55
C SER A 74 -7.98 4.26 0.93
N LEU A 75 -6.97 3.94 1.74
CA LEU A 75 -6.94 4.35 3.15
C LEU A 75 -6.82 5.88 3.30
N MET A 76 -6.15 6.56 2.36
CA MET A 76 -6.06 8.02 2.35
C MET A 76 -7.37 8.74 2.00
N GLU A 77 -8.35 8.01 1.46
CA GLU A 77 -9.67 8.52 1.10
C GLU A 77 -10.71 8.24 2.20
N LEU A 78 -10.29 7.66 3.31
CA LEU A 78 -11.19 7.31 4.42
C LEU A 78 -11.61 8.57 5.20
N ASP A 79 -12.92 8.82 5.26
CA ASP A 79 -13.48 10.00 5.92
C ASP A 79 -13.50 9.91 7.45
N VAL A 80 -13.40 8.70 8.00
CA VAL A 80 -13.51 8.46 9.45
C VAL A 80 -12.22 7.84 9.96
N LEU A 81 -11.61 8.46 10.96
CA LEU A 81 -10.42 7.91 11.61
C LEU A 81 -10.76 6.58 12.33
N PRO A 82 -10.13 5.45 11.98
CA PRO A 82 -10.34 4.20 12.68
C PRO A 82 -9.76 4.30 14.10
N ARG A 83 -10.50 3.79 15.10
CA ARG A 83 -10.00 3.71 16.49
C ARG A 83 -8.87 2.70 16.60
N HIS A 84 -8.98 1.57 15.88
CA HIS A 84 -7.93 0.56 15.79
C HIS A 84 -7.68 0.19 14.32
N LEU A 85 -6.49 0.56 13.83
CA LEU A 85 -5.99 0.19 12.52
C LEU A 85 -5.06 -1.02 12.64
N ILE A 86 -5.37 -2.09 11.91
CA ILE A 86 -4.49 -3.25 11.75
C ILE A 86 -3.75 -3.09 10.44
N ILE A 87 -2.43 -3.26 10.45
CA ILE A 87 -1.59 -3.16 9.25
C ILE A 87 -0.97 -4.53 8.96
N VAL A 88 -1.23 -5.07 7.78
CA VAL A 88 -0.63 -6.31 7.30
C VAL A 88 0.55 -5.97 6.40
N GLY A 89 1.75 -6.22 6.90
CA GLY A 89 3.03 -5.90 6.28
C GLY A 89 3.81 -4.81 7.02
N GLY A 90 4.96 -5.18 7.56
CA GLY A 90 5.89 -4.30 8.29
C GLY A 90 6.94 -3.62 7.42
N GLY A 91 6.65 -3.41 6.13
CA GLY A 91 7.49 -2.65 5.20
C GLY A 91 7.33 -1.14 5.37
N TYR A 92 8.08 -0.35 4.58
CA TYR A 92 8.12 1.11 4.70
C TYR A 92 6.74 1.77 4.65
N ILE A 93 5.90 1.39 3.68
CA ILE A 93 4.54 1.93 3.55
C ILE A 93 3.73 1.64 4.81
N GLY A 94 3.73 0.38 5.29
CA GLY A 94 3.03 0.01 6.51
C GLY A 94 3.47 0.82 7.73
N LEU A 95 4.78 1.04 7.89
CA LEU A 95 5.35 1.77 9.02
C LEU A 95 5.10 3.29 8.93
N GLU A 96 5.09 3.88 7.74
CA GLU A 96 4.69 5.28 7.54
C GLU A 96 3.23 5.48 7.95
N PHE A 97 2.32 4.63 7.48
CA PHE A 97 0.92 4.68 7.90
C PHE A 97 0.75 4.42 9.40
N ALA A 98 1.50 3.46 9.97
CA ALA A 98 1.49 3.21 11.41
C ALA A 98 1.85 4.47 12.21
N SER A 99 2.92 5.16 11.81
CA SER A 99 3.36 6.40 12.47
C SER A 99 2.33 7.53 12.32
N MET A 100 1.74 7.70 11.12
CA MET A 100 0.71 8.72 10.88
C MET A 100 -0.54 8.47 11.72
N TYR A 101 -1.12 7.27 11.63
CA TYR A 101 -2.37 6.95 12.30
C TYR A 101 -2.25 6.93 13.82
N THR A 102 -1.11 6.49 14.36
CA THR A 102 -0.82 6.63 15.78
C THR A 102 -0.77 8.11 16.20
N SER A 103 -0.15 8.97 15.38
CA SER A 103 -0.11 10.40 15.64
C SER A 103 -1.49 11.06 15.55
N PHE A 104 -2.41 10.51 14.76
CA PHE A 104 -3.81 10.94 14.70
C PHE A 104 -4.66 10.45 15.88
N GLY A 105 -4.15 9.52 16.69
CA GLY A 105 -4.82 8.98 17.87
C GLY A 105 -5.42 7.58 17.70
N SER A 106 -5.19 6.90 16.58
CA SER A 106 -5.57 5.51 16.41
C SER A 106 -4.66 4.59 17.23
N LYS A 107 -5.22 3.51 17.81
CA LYS A 107 -4.44 2.34 18.16
C LYS A 107 -3.95 1.68 16.87
N VAL A 108 -2.69 1.27 16.81
CA VAL A 108 -2.12 0.63 15.62
C VAL A 108 -1.42 -0.65 15.98
N THR A 109 -1.75 -1.73 15.27
CA THR A 109 -1.07 -3.02 15.35
C THR A 109 -0.55 -3.39 13.96
N VAL A 110 0.77 -3.64 13.87
CA VAL A 110 1.45 -4.07 12.64
C VAL A 110 1.72 -5.56 12.73
N LEU A 111 1.25 -6.32 11.74
CA LEU A 111 1.50 -7.75 11.57
C LEU A 111 2.55 -7.96 10.48
N GLU A 112 3.71 -8.48 10.84
CA GLU A 112 4.79 -8.83 9.93
C GLU A 112 4.97 -10.36 9.89
N GLY A 113 4.83 -10.94 8.70
CA GLY A 113 4.93 -12.39 8.52
C GLY A 113 6.34 -12.95 8.69
N GLY A 114 7.37 -12.10 8.59
CA GLY A 114 8.76 -12.47 8.80
C GLY A 114 9.15 -12.46 10.28
N ASN A 115 10.24 -13.17 10.59
CA ASN A 115 10.81 -13.20 11.93
C ASN A 115 11.77 -12.03 12.23
N LYS A 116 12.00 -11.15 11.25
CA LYS A 116 12.87 -9.98 11.37
C LYS A 116 12.12 -8.73 10.93
N PHE A 117 12.15 -7.72 11.77
CA PHE A 117 11.64 -6.40 11.45
C PHE A 117 12.53 -5.73 10.40
N ILE A 118 11.92 -5.13 9.35
CA ILE A 118 12.57 -4.52 8.18
C ILE A 118 13.85 -5.27 7.79
N ALA A 119 13.68 -6.51 7.34
CA ALA A 119 14.77 -7.49 7.18
C ALA A 119 15.89 -7.07 6.20
N ARG A 120 15.65 -6.05 5.37
CA ARG A 120 16.61 -5.53 4.38
C ARG A 120 17.58 -4.49 4.96
N GLU A 121 17.29 -3.97 6.16
CA GLU A 121 18.12 -2.96 6.83
C GLU A 121 19.12 -3.59 7.77
N ASP A 122 20.16 -2.82 8.12
CA ASP A 122 21.11 -3.19 9.15
C ASP A 122 20.39 -3.40 10.50
N ARG A 123 20.83 -4.39 11.27
CA ARG A 123 20.09 -4.81 12.45
C ARG A 123 19.99 -3.76 13.53
N ASP A 124 21.06 -3.04 13.78
CA ASP A 124 21.10 -1.94 14.75
C ASP A 124 20.13 -0.81 14.38
N ILE A 125 20.03 -0.48 13.08
CA ILE A 125 19.08 0.50 12.57
C ILE A 125 17.65 -0.02 12.69
N ALA A 126 17.40 -1.27 12.26
CA ALA A 126 16.07 -1.88 12.37
C ALA A 126 15.57 -1.95 13.80
N ASP A 127 16.45 -2.32 14.75
CA ASP A 127 16.12 -2.42 16.17
C ASP A 127 15.83 -1.02 16.76
N ALA A 128 16.61 -0.01 16.42
CA ALA A 128 16.40 1.38 16.85
C ALA A 128 15.07 1.95 16.30
N VAL A 129 14.72 1.66 15.04
CA VAL A 129 13.44 2.05 14.45
C VAL A 129 12.28 1.37 15.15
N LYS A 130 12.39 0.04 15.39
CA LYS A 130 11.36 -0.73 16.10
C LYS A 130 11.11 -0.16 17.49
N GLU A 131 12.15 0.03 18.28
CA GLU A 131 12.05 0.64 19.61
C GLU A 131 11.40 2.01 19.60
N THR A 132 11.74 2.84 18.60
CA THR A 132 11.14 4.18 18.43
C THR A 132 9.65 4.11 18.15
N LEU A 133 9.21 3.18 17.29
CA LEU A 133 7.79 2.99 16.95
C LEU A 133 7.01 2.40 18.14
N GLU A 134 7.58 1.44 18.85
CA GLU A 134 6.97 0.86 20.06
C GLU A 134 6.84 1.88 21.19
N LYS A 135 7.81 2.78 21.38
CA LYS A 135 7.70 3.93 22.32
C LYS A 135 6.58 4.90 21.95
N LYS A 136 6.21 4.98 20.68
CA LYS A 136 5.03 5.75 20.23
C LYS A 136 3.70 5.03 20.48
N GLY A 137 3.70 3.80 20.96
CA GLY A 137 2.52 2.99 21.23
C GLY A 137 2.07 2.10 20.06
N ILE A 138 2.90 1.93 19.03
CA ILE A 138 2.62 1.01 17.92
C ILE A 138 2.97 -0.41 18.38
N GLU A 139 2.01 -1.31 18.27
CA GLU A 139 2.23 -2.74 18.52
C GLU A 139 2.78 -3.42 17.27
N ILE A 140 3.95 -4.05 17.35
CA ILE A 140 4.59 -4.75 16.22
C ILE A 140 4.68 -6.24 16.55
N ARG A 141 4.02 -7.07 15.75
CA ARG A 141 4.00 -8.53 15.87
C ARG A 141 4.76 -9.14 14.68
N LEU A 142 5.87 -9.78 14.98
CA LEU A 142 6.66 -10.58 14.03
C LEU A 142 6.10 -12.01 13.98
N ASN A 143 6.49 -12.78 12.96
CA ASN A 143 5.98 -14.13 12.70
C ASN A 143 4.44 -14.19 12.53
N ALA A 144 3.79 -13.06 12.31
CA ALA A 144 2.35 -12.92 12.26
C ALA A 144 1.85 -12.96 10.81
N ARG A 145 1.51 -14.15 10.32
CA ARG A 145 1.02 -14.36 8.95
C ARG A 145 -0.51 -14.31 8.92
N ALA A 146 -1.07 -13.28 8.30
CA ALA A 146 -2.51 -13.13 8.09
C ALA A 146 -3.07 -14.31 7.28
N GLN A 147 -4.19 -14.88 7.75
CA GLN A 147 -4.86 -16.05 7.19
C GLN A 147 -6.24 -15.72 6.64
N SER A 148 -7.07 -15.06 7.46
CA SER A 148 -8.44 -14.75 7.08
C SER A 148 -8.92 -13.44 7.68
N ILE A 149 -9.88 -12.82 7.01
CA ILE A 149 -10.51 -11.56 7.37
C ILE A 149 -12.02 -11.75 7.31
N GLN A 150 -12.73 -11.24 8.29
CA GLN A 150 -14.17 -11.26 8.35
C GLN A 150 -14.72 -9.93 8.88
N ASP A 151 -15.59 -9.28 8.10
CA ASP A 151 -16.31 -8.11 8.58
C ASP A 151 -17.31 -8.52 9.66
N THR A 152 -17.43 -7.67 10.68
CA THR A 152 -18.44 -7.77 11.74
C THR A 152 -19.40 -6.57 11.65
N ALA A 153 -20.44 -6.55 12.49
CA ALA A 153 -21.37 -5.41 12.52
C ALA A 153 -20.66 -4.08 12.78
N ASP A 154 -19.70 -4.08 13.70
CA ASP A 154 -19.05 -2.85 14.20
C ASP A 154 -17.59 -2.70 13.76
N GLY A 155 -17.00 -3.71 13.12
CA GLY A 155 -15.57 -3.69 12.78
C GLY A 155 -15.17 -4.80 11.83
N VAL A 156 -13.94 -5.25 11.97
CA VAL A 156 -13.34 -6.32 11.20
C VAL A 156 -12.48 -7.19 12.11
N THR A 157 -12.56 -8.49 11.91
CA THR A 157 -11.74 -9.50 12.60
C THR A 157 -10.70 -10.01 11.63
N LEU A 158 -9.44 -10.07 12.07
CA LEU A 158 -8.35 -10.68 11.32
C LEU A 158 -7.77 -11.84 12.14
N THR A 159 -7.71 -13.01 11.54
CA THR A 159 -7.00 -14.17 12.08
C THR A 159 -5.65 -14.30 11.41
N TYR A 160 -4.60 -14.40 12.20
CA TYR A 160 -3.24 -14.69 11.74
C TYR A 160 -2.68 -15.87 12.49
N THR A 161 -1.68 -16.53 11.91
CA THR A 161 -0.95 -17.62 12.55
C THR A 161 0.39 -17.09 13.01
N ASP A 162 0.75 -17.33 14.27
CA ASP A 162 2.12 -17.21 14.72
C ASP A 162 2.93 -18.34 14.07
N THR A 163 3.90 -17.99 13.23
CA THR A 163 4.69 -18.99 12.50
C THR A 163 5.71 -19.70 13.39
N ALA A 164 5.89 -19.27 14.64
CA ALA A 164 6.78 -19.91 15.58
C ALA A 164 6.13 -21.14 16.25
N ASP A 165 4.86 -21.08 16.58
CA ASP A 165 4.12 -22.15 17.25
C ASP A 165 2.92 -22.71 16.47
N GLY A 166 2.55 -22.06 15.37
CA GLY A 166 1.47 -22.48 14.48
C GLY A 166 0.06 -22.18 15.00
N ASN A 167 -0.09 -21.50 16.13
CA ASN A 167 -1.38 -21.22 16.72
C ASN A 167 -2.10 -20.06 16.02
N PRO A 168 -3.41 -20.21 15.73
CA PRO A 168 -4.21 -19.10 15.21
C PRO A 168 -4.50 -18.08 16.33
N ILE A 169 -4.31 -16.82 16.01
CA ILE A 169 -4.61 -15.69 16.90
C ILE A 169 -5.55 -14.75 16.17
N THR A 170 -6.60 -14.30 16.85
CA THR A 170 -7.58 -13.36 16.31
C THR A 170 -7.39 -11.97 16.91
N ILE A 171 -7.50 -10.95 16.08
CA ILE A 171 -7.45 -9.54 16.47
C ILE A 171 -8.62 -8.79 15.84
N GLU A 172 -9.21 -7.88 16.58
CA GLU A 172 -10.31 -7.02 16.12
C GLU A 172 -9.83 -5.60 15.85
N GLY A 173 -10.40 -4.98 14.83
CA GLY A 173 -10.12 -3.59 14.47
C GLY A 173 -11.28 -2.93 13.73
N ASP A 174 -11.13 -1.65 13.40
CA ASP A 174 -12.10 -0.90 12.61
C ASP A 174 -11.74 -0.88 11.11
N ALA A 175 -10.45 -0.99 10.81
CA ALA A 175 -9.91 -1.02 9.45
C ALA A 175 -8.63 -1.84 9.36
N ILE A 176 -8.37 -2.40 8.18
CA ILE A 176 -7.14 -3.12 7.86
C ILE A 176 -6.45 -2.43 6.67
N LEU A 177 -5.18 -2.08 6.83
CA LEU A 177 -4.31 -1.68 5.72
C LEU A 177 -3.52 -2.90 5.24
N VAL A 178 -3.56 -3.18 3.94
CA VAL A 178 -2.69 -4.18 3.31
C VAL A 178 -1.51 -3.48 2.65
N ALA A 179 -0.31 -3.77 3.16
CA ALA A 179 0.97 -3.17 2.75
C ALA A 179 2.09 -4.22 2.58
N THR A 180 1.76 -5.37 1.98
CA THR A 180 2.67 -6.52 1.84
C THR A 180 3.63 -6.43 0.65
N GLY A 181 3.59 -5.37 -0.15
CA GLY A 181 4.49 -5.14 -1.28
C GLY A 181 3.82 -4.98 -2.61
#